data_22baf75a3fa0ff6f70cd6ef135667121
#
_entry.id   22baf75a3fa0ff6f70cd6ef135667121
#
_cell.length_a   1.000
_cell.length_b   1.000
_cell.length_c   1.000
_cell.angle_alpha   90.00
_cell.angle_beta   90.00
_cell.angle_gamma   90.00
#
_symmetry.space_group_name_H-M   'P 1'
#
loop_
_entity.id
_entity.type
_entity.pdbx_description
1 polymer ?
#
loop_
_entity_poly.entity_id
_entity_poly.type
_entity_poly.pdbx_seq_one_letter_code
_entity_poly.pdbx_strand_id
1 'polypeptide(L)'
;IRDGACTMAALQDLGFHEEAHAFLGFIADRMAAAPLQVMYGIGGDTELPESTLDHLSGYEGARPVRIGNGAVRQRQHDMWGWLLHLMERDLVGRDVPVDDRSWADIQQLAAEATDHWRLPDQGIWEIRGAPRQFGSSKLMAWVALDRAARLAERRGEPETSEAWRTEAAAIHDDLTTCGVDDRGVFTQTYGAPALDASMLLVPLMGFLPGSDARVQATVLAIADGLTDQGLVLRYRPDEADDGVSASEEGTFTICSFWLVSALARIGKIDRARALFERLVAFASPLGLYAEEIEPATGRHLGNMPQAFSHLALIGAALDLERATG
;
A
#
# COMPACT_ATOMS: atom_id res chain seq x y z
N ILE A 1 -3.23 10.25 -0.71
CA ILE A 1 -2.26 10.18 0.41
C ILE A 1 -1.37 8.96 0.26
N ARG A 2 -1.92 7.77 0.17
CA ARG A 2 -1.16 6.51 0.00
C ARG A 2 -0.11 6.61 -1.10
N ASP A 3 -0.52 7.00 -2.30
CA ASP A 3 0.34 7.12 -3.47
C ASP A 3 1.49 8.11 -3.24
N GLY A 4 1.18 9.26 -2.64
CA GLY A 4 2.18 10.26 -2.27
C GLY A 4 3.16 9.73 -1.22
N ALA A 5 2.67 9.08 -0.16
CA ALA A 5 3.52 8.52 0.88
C ALA A 5 4.44 7.40 0.34
N CYS A 6 3.90 6.51 -0.51
CA CYS A 6 4.71 5.49 -1.18
C CYS A 6 5.76 6.12 -2.12
N THR A 7 5.39 7.17 -2.87
CA THR A 7 6.32 7.91 -3.74
C THR A 7 7.46 8.48 -2.93
N MET A 8 7.15 9.17 -1.85
CA MET A 8 8.18 9.79 -1.00
C MET A 8 9.06 8.75 -0.32
N ALA A 9 8.51 7.59 0.09
CA ALA A 9 9.31 6.50 0.64
C ALA A 9 10.33 5.95 -0.38
N ALA A 10 9.91 5.75 -1.64
CA ALA A 10 10.82 5.32 -2.70
C ALA A 10 11.88 6.39 -3.04
N LEU A 11 11.51 7.67 -3.04
CA LEU A 11 12.47 8.77 -3.22
C LEU A 11 13.49 8.83 -2.08
N GLN A 12 13.07 8.61 -0.83
CA GLN A 12 14.00 8.51 0.31
C GLN A 12 14.98 7.33 0.15
N ASP A 13 14.52 6.19 -0.34
CA ASP A 13 15.40 5.05 -0.62
C ASP A 13 16.47 5.37 -1.69
N LEU A 14 16.20 6.33 -2.56
CA LEU A 14 17.14 6.85 -3.57
C LEU A 14 17.95 8.08 -3.09
N GLY A 15 17.74 8.54 -1.85
CA GLY A 15 18.47 9.67 -1.26
C GLY A 15 17.79 11.04 -1.44
N PHE A 16 16.57 11.10 -1.98
CA PHE A 16 15.81 12.34 -2.15
C PHE A 16 14.94 12.62 -0.90
N HIS A 17 15.58 13.10 0.17
CA HIS A 17 14.90 13.31 1.45
C HIS A 17 14.12 14.63 1.52
N GLU A 18 14.54 15.66 0.77
CA GLU A 18 13.91 16.98 0.82
C GLU A 18 12.49 16.95 0.25
N GLU A 19 12.26 16.20 -0.82
CA GLU A 19 10.96 16.00 -1.44
C GLU A 19 9.96 15.34 -0.47
N ALA A 20 10.43 14.32 0.24
CA ALA A 20 9.63 13.63 1.25
C ALA A 20 9.27 14.55 2.42
N HIS A 21 10.21 15.36 2.89
CA HIS A 21 9.98 16.34 3.93
C HIS A 21 9.00 17.43 3.50
N ALA A 22 9.12 17.94 2.28
CA ALA A 22 8.19 18.94 1.71
C ALA A 22 6.77 18.37 1.60
N PHE A 23 6.61 17.12 1.17
CA PHE A 23 5.31 16.44 1.12
C PHE A 23 4.70 16.29 2.51
N LEU A 24 5.47 15.89 3.53
CA LEU A 24 4.97 15.83 4.91
C LEU A 24 4.52 17.20 5.41
N GLY A 25 5.21 18.29 5.05
CA GLY A 25 4.78 19.66 5.33
C GLY A 25 3.43 20.00 4.68
N PHE A 26 3.23 19.61 3.42
CA PHE A 26 1.94 19.78 2.74
C PHE A 26 0.81 19.02 3.46
N ILE A 27 1.05 17.80 3.91
CA ILE A 27 0.06 17.00 4.65
C ILE A 27 -0.24 17.63 6.03
N ALA A 28 0.79 18.05 6.76
CA ALA A 28 0.63 18.71 8.06
C ALA A 28 -0.24 19.98 7.97
N ASP A 29 -0.08 20.78 6.90
CA ASP A 29 -0.93 21.95 6.67
C ASP A 29 -2.41 21.57 6.39
N ARG A 30 -2.66 20.42 5.77
CA ARG A 30 -4.04 19.89 5.55
C ARG A 30 -4.65 19.39 6.86
N MET A 31 -3.87 18.63 7.65
CA MET A 31 -4.30 18.13 8.95
C MET A 31 -4.64 19.25 9.92
N ALA A 32 -3.88 20.35 9.90
CA ALA A 32 -4.16 21.52 10.72
C ALA A 32 -5.45 22.27 10.30
N ALA A 33 -5.87 22.16 9.04
CA ALA A 33 -7.03 22.88 8.50
C ALA A 33 -8.36 22.11 8.64
N ALA A 34 -8.34 20.78 8.52
CA ALA A 34 -9.53 19.92 8.52
C ALA A 34 -9.17 18.44 8.80
N PRO A 35 -10.14 17.57 9.10
CA PRO A 35 -9.92 16.14 9.14
C PRO A 35 -9.27 15.63 7.85
N LEU A 36 -8.33 14.69 7.99
CA LEU A 36 -7.56 14.15 6.88
C LEU A 36 -8.48 13.41 5.89
N GLN A 37 -8.30 13.71 4.59
CA GLN A 37 -8.99 13.04 3.49
C GLN A 37 -8.05 12.05 2.78
N VAL A 38 -8.62 11.09 2.07
CA VAL A 38 -7.83 10.09 1.32
C VAL A 38 -7.03 10.69 0.17
N MET A 39 -7.48 11.82 -0.38
CA MET A 39 -6.82 12.53 -1.48
C MET A 39 -7.10 14.02 -1.49
N TYR A 40 -6.21 14.77 -2.13
CA TYR A 40 -6.29 16.21 -2.32
C TYR A 40 -5.88 16.57 -3.76
N GLY A 41 -6.38 17.70 -4.26
CA GLY A 41 -5.80 18.31 -5.44
C GLY A 41 -4.36 18.81 -5.17
N ILE A 42 -3.60 19.07 -6.23
CA ILE A 42 -2.21 19.59 -6.12
C ILE A 42 -2.15 20.91 -5.32
N GLY A 43 -3.16 21.76 -5.47
CA GLY A 43 -3.30 23.01 -4.70
C GLY A 43 -3.84 22.81 -3.29
N GLY A 44 -4.19 21.60 -2.88
CA GLY A 44 -4.83 21.28 -1.61
C GLY A 44 -6.35 21.30 -1.65
N ASP A 45 -6.93 21.27 -2.86
CA ASP A 45 -8.39 21.22 -3.04
C ASP A 45 -8.96 19.95 -2.40
N THR A 46 -10.08 20.12 -1.71
CA THR A 46 -10.79 19.03 -1.01
C THR A 46 -11.97 18.46 -1.80
N GLU A 47 -12.49 19.23 -2.75
CA GLU A 47 -13.58 18.81 -3.63
C GLU A 47 -13.02 18.33 -4.96
N LEU A 48 -13.12 17.03 -5.19
CA LEU A 48 -12.62 16.35 -6.39
C LEU A 48 -13.73 15.53 -7.06
N PRO A 49 -14.81 16.21 -7.56
CA PRO A 49 -15.95 15.49 -8.13
C PRO A 49 -15.52 14.69 -9.36
N GLU A 50 -15.90 13.41 -9.40
CA GLU A 50 -15.71 12.58 -10.58
C GLU A 50 -16.64 13.05 -11.71
N SER A 51 -16.09 13.26 -12.91
CA SER A 51 -16.86 13.58 -14.10
C SER A 51 -16.24 12.97 -15.35
N THR A 52 -17.05 12.77 -16.40
CA THR A 52 -16.63 12.20 -17.68
C THR A 52 -16.25 13.29 -18.67
N LEU A 53 -15.24 13.01 -19.50
CA LEU A 53 -14.78 13.85 -20.59
C LEU A 53 -15.18 13.20 -21.92
N ASP A 54 -16.44 13.34 -22.32
CA ASP A 54 -17.03 12.65 -23.47
C ASP A 54 -16.38 13.03 -24.80
N HIS A 55 -15.65 14.16 -24.87
CA HIS A 55 -14.92 14.62 -26.04
C HIS A 55 -13.56 13.90 -26.24
N LEU A 56 -13.11 13.10 -25.26
CA LEU A 56 -11.88 12.32 -25.36
C LEU A 56 -12.19 10.84 -25.61
N SER A 57 -11.35 10.24 -26.44
CA SER A 57 -11.52 8.81 -26.83
C SER A 57 -10.72 7.85 -25.96
N GLY A 58 -9.92 8.30 -25.00
CA GLY A 58 -9.04 7.43 -24.23
C GLY A 58 -8.04 6.63 -25.08
N TYR A 59 -7.19 5.85 -24.38
CA TYR A 59 -6.23 4.97 -25.05
C TYR A 59 -6.97 3.83 -25.77
N GLU A 60 -6.68 3.66 -27.07
CA GLU A 60 -7.33 2.67 -27.95
C GLU A 60 -8.87 2.71 -27.92
N GLY A 61 -9.45 3.86 -27.65
CA GLY A 61 -10.91 4.03 -27.57
C GLY A 61 -11.53 3.64 -26.24
N ALA A 62 -10.74 3.37 -25.19
CA ALA A 62 -11.23 3.05 -23.87
C ALA A 62 -12.10 4.17 -23.30
N ARG A 63 -13.29 3.84 -22.79
CA ARG A 63 -14.28 4.79 -22.25
C ARG A 63 -14.87 4.26 -20.96
N PRO A 64 -15.33 5.14 -20.06
CA PRO A 64 -15.25 6.60 -20.12
C PRO A 64 -13.86 7.15 -19.77
N VAL A 65 -13.47 8.31 -20.33
CA VAL A 65 -12.35 9.10 -19.80
C VAL A 65 -12.88 9.96 -18.65
N ARG A 66 -12.24 9.90 -17.50
CA ARG A 66 -12.69 10.59 -16.28
C ARG A 66 -11.67 11.57 -15.74
N ILE A 67 -12.15 12.57 -15.02
CA ILE A 67 -11.37 13.42 -14.10
C ILE A 67 -12.01 13.40 -12.71
N GLY A 68 -11.24 13.74 -11.69
CA GLY A 68 -11.65 13.56 -10.30
C GLY A 68 -11.61 12.09 -9.88
N ASN A 69 -12.09 11.79 -8.67
CA ASN A 69 -12.18 10.43 -8.18
C ASN A 69 -13.33 10.29 -7.17
N GLY A 70 -14.27 9.39 -7.43
CA GLY A 70 -15.40 9.10 -6.53
C GLY A 70 -14.99 8.56 -5.16
N ALA A 71 -13.77 8.04 -5.01
CA ALA A 71 -13.23 7.57 -3.74
C ALA A 71 -12.85 8.69 -2.75
N VAL A 72 -12.89 9.97 -3.16
CA VAL A 72 -12.54 11.11 -2.29
C VAL A 72 -13.29 11.13 -0.95
N ARG A 73 -14.49 10.55 -0.90
CA ARG A 73 -15.33 10.48 0.31
C ARG A 73 -15.30 9.13 1.01
N GLN A 74 -14.48 8.19 0.54
CA GLN A 74 -14.35 6.89 1.17
C GLN A 74 -13.58 6.98 2.49
N ARG A 75 -13.80 5.98 3.33
CA ARG A 75 -12.94 5.72 4.48
C ARG A 75 -11.93 4.64 4.09
N GLN A 76 -10.66 4.98 4.18
CA GLN A 76 -9.54 4.09 3.89
C GLN A 76 -8.57 4.15 5.07
N HIS A 77 -8.60 3.13 5.92
CA HIS A 77 -7.89 3.13 7.20
C HIS A 77 -6.38 2.86 7.06
N ASP A 78 -5.90 2.59 5.87
CA ASP A 78 -4.49 2.38 5.60
C ASP A 78 -3.68 3.70 5.55
N MET A 79 -4.32 4.83 5.29
CA MET A 79 -3.63 6.11 5.08
C MET A 79 -2.79 6.56 6.29
N TRP A 80 -3.22 6.29 7.51
CA TRP A 80 -2.47 6.64 8.72
C TRP A 80 -1.16 5.86 8.83
N GLY A 81 -1.21 4.58 8.45
CA GLY A 81 -0.04 3.71 8.42
C GLY A 81 1.01 4.18 7.40
N TRP A 82 0.58 4.55 6.22
CA TRP A 82 1.47 5.08 5.20
C TRP A 82 2.13 6.39 5.62
N LEU A 83 1.38 7.31 6.23
CA LEU A 83 1.93 8.59 6.70
C LEU A 83 2.89 8.39 7.86
N LEU A 84 2.53 7.63 8.90
CA LEU A 84 3.41 7.39 10.05
C LEU A 84 4.66 6.60 9.66
N HIS A 85 4.55 5.67 8.71
CA HIS A 85 5.71 5.01 8.13
C HIS A 85 6.64 6.00 7.41
N LEU A 86 6.11 6.91 6.61
CA LEU A 86 6.91 7.95 5.95
C LEU A 86 7.54 8.93 6.95
N MET A 87 6.77 9.36 7.99
CA MET A 87 7.29 10.25 9.05
C MET A 87 8.44 9.61 9.82
N GLU A 88 8.31 8.33 10.22
CA GLU A 88 9.41 7.60 10.88
C GLU A 88 10.66 7.59 10.00
N ARG A 89 10.52 7.25 8.72
CA ARG A 89 11.62 7.22 7.76
C ARG A 89 12.28 8.59 7.59
N ASP A 90 11.50 9.67 7.51
CA ASP A 90 12.01 11.03 7.37
C ASP A 90 12.79 11.47 8.61
N LEU A 91 12.21 11.31 9.80
CA LEU A 91 12.83 11.73 11.06
C LEU A 91 14.06 10.89 11.41
N VAL A 92 14.03 9.58 11.17
CA VAL A 92 15.17 8.68 11.40
C VAL A 92 16.24 8.86 10.34
N GLY A 93 15.88 8.94 9.06
CA GLY A 93 16.84 9.06 7.95
C GLY A 93 17.63 10.37 7.98
N ARG A 94 17.01 11.46 8.42
CA ARG A 94 17.66 12.76 8.62
C ARG A 94 18.32 12.91 9.99
N ASP A 95 18.18 11.93 10.87
CA ASP A 95 18.66 11.96 12.26
C ASP A 95 18.26 13.22 13.04
N VAL A 96 17.01 13.65 12.89
CA VAL A 96 16.45 14.83 13.58
C VAL A 96 15.53 14.40 14.72
N PRO A 97 15.43 15.21 15.80
CA PRO A 97 14.49 14.94 16.89
C PRO A 97 13.05 15.11 16.42
N VAL A 98 12.12 14.47 17.12
CA VAL A 98 10.67 14.68 16.95
C VAL A 98 10.31 16.02 17.60
N ASP A 99 10.10 17.06 16.83
CA ASP A 99 9.68 18.37 17.32
C ASP A 99 8.20 18.42 17.73
N ASP A 100 7.75 19.54 18.32
CA ASP A 100 6.38 19.67 18.83
C ASP A 100 5.32 19.61 17.73
N ARG A 101 5.63 20.12 16.53
CA ARG A 101 4.70 20.06 15.39
C ARG A 101 4.55 18.62 14.88
N SER A 102 5.66 17.99 14.59
CA SER A 102 5.67 16.57 14.16
C SER A 102 5.00 15.68 15.20
N TRP A 103 5.21 15.98 16.50
CA TRP A 103 4.59 15.24 17.59
C TRP A 103 3.07 15.38 17.60
N ALA A 104 2.54 16.58 17.39
CA ALA A 104 1.10 16.80 17.29
C ALA A 104 0.47 16.01 16.11
N ASP A 105 1.13 16.02 14.97
CA ASP A 105 0.69 15.24 13.78
C ASP A 105 0.72 13.73 14.05
N ILE A 106 1.78 13.22 14.69
CA ILE A 106 1.91 11.80 15.09
C ILE A 106 0.77 11.41 16.05
N GLN A 107 0.51 12.24 17.06
CA GLN A 107 -0.56 11.97 18.01
C GLN A 107 -1.94 11.93 17.34
N GLN A 108 -2.21 12.86 16.42
CA GLN A 108 -3.46 12.89 15.68
C GLN A 108 -3.64 11.62 14.83
N LEU A 109 -2.63 11.23 14.05
CA LEU A 109 -2.70 10.04 13.20
C LEU A 109 -2.82 8.75 14.01
N ALA A 110 -2.12 8.65 15.15
CA ALA A 110 -2.20 7.50 16.05
C ALA A 110 -3.57 7.41 16.73
N ALA A 111 -4.17 8.53 17.10
CA ALA A 111 -5.53 8.58 17.66
C ALA A 111 -6.56 8.10 16.62
N GLU A 112 -6.50 8.59 15.39
CA GLU A 112 -7.37 8.14 14.30
C GLU A 112 -7.25 6.63 14.08
N ALA A 113 -6.03 6.09 14.05
CA ALA A 113 -5.80 4.65 13.91
C ALA A 113 -6.41 3.87 15.09
N THR A 114 -6.20 4.34 16.32
CA THR A 114 -6.72 3.70 17.56
C THR A 114 -8.24 3.66 17.56
N ASP A 115 -8.89 4.76 17.21
CA ASP A 115 -10.35 4.90 17.29
C ASP A 115 -11.09 4.15 16.18
N HIS A 116 -10.42 3.93 15.04
CA HIS A 116 -11.11 3.47 13.83
C HIS A 116 -10.70 2.06 13.36
N TRP A 117 -9.59 1.49 13.77
CA TRP A 117 -9.13 0.22 13.22
C TRP A 117 -10.13 -0.94 13.36
N ARG A 118 -11.02 -0.90 14.37
CA ARG A 118 -12.08 -1.90 14.56
C ARG A 118 -13.27 -1.74 13.61
N LEU A 119 -13.38 -0.58 12.96
CA LEU A 119 -14.46 -0.29 12.04
C LEU A 119 -14.16 -0.85 10.63
N PRO A 120 -15.20 -1.18 9.84
CA PRO A 120 -15.03 -1.53 8.43
C PRO A 120 -14.72 -0.30 7.59
N ASP A 121 -14.05 -0.51 6.46
CA ASP A 121 -13.70 0.54 5.49
C ASP A 121 -13.84 0.05 4.04
N GLN A 122 -13.33 0.79 3.05
CA GLN A 122 -13.34 0.40 1.64
C GLN A 122 -12.03 -0.28 1.18
N GLY A 123 -11.04 -0.39 2.07
CA GLY A 123 -9.76 -1.04 1.79
C GLY A 123 -8.85 -0.28 0.82
N ILE A 124 -7.71 -0.89 0.53
CA ILE A 124 -6.65 -0.30 -0.31
C ILE A 124 -7.07 -0.12 -1.79
N TRP A 125 -7.99 -0.95 -2.27
CA TRP A 125 -8.41 -0.98 -3.67
C TRP A 125 -9.64 -0.11 -3.97
N GLU A 126 -10.03 0.75 -3.03
CA GLU A 126 -11.14 1.70 -3.22
C GLU A 126 -12.47 1.01 -3.59
N ILE A 127 -12.74 -0.15 -2.96
CA ILE A 127 -13.94 -0.95 -3.26
C ILE A 127 -15.20 -0.09 -3.16
N ARG A 128 -16.01 -0.09 -4.22
CA ARG A 128 -17.25 0.70 -4.30
C ARG A 128 -18.44 0.07 -3.55
N GLY A 129 -18.27 -1.17 -3.11
CA GLY A 129 -19.26 -1.91 -2.31
C GLY A 129 -19.38 -1.45 -0.86
N ALA A 130 -20.09 -2.23 -0.05
CA ALA A 130 -20.23 -1.97 1.38
C ALA A 130 -18.86 -2.09 2.09
N PRO A 131 -18.60 -1.25 3.11
CA PRO A 131 -17.37 -1.37 3.91
C PRO A 131 -17.24 -2.75 4.54
N ARG A 132 -15.99 -3.28 4.57
CA ARG A 132 -15.65 -4.59 5.14
C ARG A 132 -14.44 -4.51 6.08
N GLN A 133 -14.15 -5.59 6.77
CA GLN A 133 -12.93 -5.74 7.58
C GLN A 133 -11.80 -6.24 6.67
N PHE A 134 -11.08 -5.30 6.02
CA PHE A 134 -9.96 -5.65 5.14
C PHE A 134 -8.69 -5.95 5.91
N GLY A 135 -7.99 -7.05 5.57
CA GLY A 135 -6.71 -7.42 6.16
C GLY A 135 -5.65 -6.34 5.98
N SER A 136 -5.60 -5.71 4.79
CA SER A 136 -4.67 -4.60 4.49
C SER A 136 -4.89 -3.38 5.37
N SER A 137 -6.14 -3.03 5.67
CA SER A 137 -6.47 -1.89 6.55
C SER A 137 -6.04 -2.17 7.99
N LYS A 138 -6.20 -3.42 8.48
CA LYS A 138 -5.70 -3.84 9.80
C LYS A 138 -4.18 -3.81 9.87
N LEU A 139 -3.52 -4.35 8.83
CA LEU A 139 -2.07 -4.30 8.71
C LEU A 139 -1.55 -2.86 8.82
N MET A 140 -2.13 -1.94 8.06
CA MET A 140 -1.66 -0.56 8.05
C MET A 140 -2.04 0.23 9.31
N ALA A 141 -3.13 -0.10 9.99
CA ALA A 141 -3.42 0.41 11.32
C ALA A 141 -2.39 -0.07 12.37
N TRP A 142 -1.95 -1.32 12.28
CA TRP A 142 -0.82 -1.83 13.07
C TRP A 142 0.46 -1.05 12.76
N VAL A 143 0.78 -0.85 11.47
CA VAL A 143 1.95 -0.05 11.05
C VAL A 143 1.88 1.35 11.66
N ALA A 144 0.71 2.00 11.64
CA ALA A 144 0.53 3.31 12.23
C ALA A 144 0.97 3.34 13.70
N LEU A 145 0.45 2.43 14.52
CA LEU A 145 0.72 2.43 15.96
C LEU A 145 2.13 1.92 16.30
N ASP A 146 2.67 0.97 15.55
CA ASP A 146 4.06 0.53 15.73
C ASP A 146 5.05 1.66 15.44
N ARG A 147 4.85 2.41 14.34
CA ARG A 147 5.71 3.55 13.99
C ARG A 147 5.54 4.73 14.96
N ALA A 148 4.30 5.03 15.36
CA ALA A 148 4.02 6.04 16.37
C ALA A 148 4.69 5.70 17.71
N ALA A 149 4.63 4.45 18.15
CA ALA A 149 5.27 4.00 19.38
C ALA A 149 6.80 4.19 19.36
N ARG A 150 7.45 3.87 18.24
CA ARG A 150 8.91 4.09 18.05
C ARG A 150 9.26 5.58 18.06
N LEU A 151 8.43 6.42 17.44
CA LEU A 151 8.62 7.86 17.44
C LEU A 151 8.39 8.47 18.84
N ALA A 152 7.43 7.96 19.63
CA ALA A 152 7.23 8.32 21.01
C ALA A 152 8.45 7.98 21.87
N GLU A 153 9.03 6.80 21.68
CA GLU A 153 10.25 6.39 22.39
C GLU A 153 11.43 7.32 22.04
N ARG A 154 11.61 7.64 20.75
CA ARG A 154 12.64 8.59 20.28
C ARG A 154 12.44 9.99 20.86
N ARG A 155 11.20 10.42 21.09
CA ARG A 155 10.87 11.69 21.74
C ARG A 155 11.09 11.70 23.24
N GLY A 156 11.13 10.53 23.89
CA GLY A 156 11.20 10.40 25.35
C GLY A 156 9.83 10.36 26.04
N GLU A 157 8.81 9.83 25.34
CA GLU A 157 7.43 9.67 25.83
C GLU A 157 7.12 8.17 26.05
N PRO A 158 7.74 7.50 27.06
CA PRO A 158 7.65 6.05 27.21
C PRO A 158 6.24 5.56 27.55
N GLU A 159 5.44 6.34 28.31
CA GLU A 159 4.06 5.95 28.65
C GLU A 159 3.16 5.92 27.40
N THR A 160 3.31 6.91 26.52
CA THR A 160 2.59 6.99 25.23
C THR A 160 3.04 5.86 24.31
N SER A 161 4.35 5.59 24.26
CA SER A 161 4.91 4.47 23.48
C SER A 161 4.29 3.14 23.91
N GLU A 162 4.20 2.87 25.23
CA GLU A 162 3.65 1.63 25.74
C GLU A 162 2.14 1.50 25.47
N ALA A 163 1.39 2.60 25.57
CA ALA A 163 -0.03 2.60 25.21
C ALA A 163 -0.26 2.23 23.74
N TRP A 164 0.51 2.82 22.83
CA TRP A 164 0.40 2.49 21.40
C TRP A 164 0.90 1.09 21.07
N ARG A 165 1.94 0.59 21.75
CA ARG A 165 2.38 -0.82 21.62
C ARG A 165 1.30 -1.80 22.06
N THR A 166 0.60 -1.49 23.15
CA THR A 166 -0.51 -2.32 23.62
C THR A 166 -1.64 -2.40 22.61
N GLU A 167 -2.00 -1.28 21.99
CA GLU A 167 -3.04 -1.28 20.94
C GLU A 167 -2.55 -1.94 19.64
N ALA A 168 -1.28 -1.74 19.25
CA ALA A 168 -0.67 -2.45 18.14
C ALA A 168 -0.66 -3.98 18.36
N ALA A 169 -0.40 -4.45 19.59
CA ALA A 169 -0.49 -5.86 19.92
C ALA A 169 -1.92 -6.39 19.79
N ALA A 170 -2.94 -5.61 20.17
CA ALA A 170 -4.33 -5.99 19.97
C ALA A 170 -4.69 -6.14 18.49
N ILE A 171 -4.21 -5.22 17.62
CA ILE A 171 -4.39 -5.35 16.16
C ILE A 171 -3.65 -6.57 15.62
N HIS A 172 -2.43 -6.81 16.11
CA HIS A 172 -1.63 -7.96 15.70
C HIS A 172 -2.36 -9.28 16.01
N ASP A 173 -2.89 -9.42 17.21
CA ASP A 173 -3.62 -10.61 17.63
C ASP A 173 -4.93 -10.77 16.82
N ASP A 174 -5.65 -9.69 16.59
CA ASP A 174 -6.88 -9.69 15.79
C ASP A 174 -6.60 -10.13 14.34
N LEU A 175 -5.63 -9.52 13.65
CA LEU A 175 -5.29 -9.85 12.27
C LEU A 175 -4.74 -11.27 12.13
N THR A 176 -3.94 -11.73 13.09
CA THR A 176 -3.38 -13.09 13.06
C THR A 176 -4.39 -14.19 13.44
N THR A 177 -5.51 -13.81 14.04
CA THR A 177 -6.59 -14.72 14.42
C THR A 177 -7.74 -14.72 13.42
N CYS A 178 -8.22 -13.51 13.05
CA CYS A 178 -9.41 -13.34 12.21
C CYS A 178 -9.09 -13.11 10.73
N GLY A 179 -7.86 -12.67 10.42
CA GLY A 179 -7.42 -12.33 9.07
C GLY A 179 -6.74 -13.47 8.31
N VAL A 180 -6.69 -14.68 8.87
CA VAL A 180 -6.11 -15.87 8.24
C VAL A 180 -7.18 -16.95 8.05
N ASP A 181 -7.05 -17.74 6.99
CA ASP A 181 -7.89 -18.90 6.75
C ASP A 181 -7.31 -20.18 7.43
N ASP A 182 -8.02 -21.31 7.28
CA ASP A 182 -7.62 -22.61 7.85
C ASP A 182 -6.25 -23.13 7.33
N ARG A 183 -5.73 -22.55 6.24
CA ARG A 183 -4.40 -22.84 5.70
C ARG A 183 -3.30 -21.98 6.32
N GLY A 184 -3.68 -21.01 7.16
CA GLY A 184 -2.78 -20.00 7.69
C GLY A 184 -2.41 -18.92 6.67
N VAL A 185 -3.25 -18.69 5.65
CA VAL A 185 -3.05 -17.69 4.60
C VAL A 185 -3.81 -16.43 4.98
N PHE A 186 -3.15 -15.28 4.95
CA PHE A 186 -3.81 -14.00 5.12
C PHE A 186 -4.77 -13.72 3.94
N THR A 187 -6.00 -13.32 4.25
CA THR A 187 -7.09 -13.15 3.29
C THR A 187 -7.43 -11.68 3.07
N GLN A 188 -8.16 -11.39 2.00
CA GLN A 188 -8.61 -10.04 1.66
C GLN A 188 -9.44 -9.42 2.78
N THR A 189 -10.48 -10.14 3.22
CA THR A 189 -11.41 -9.71 4.27
C THR A 189 -11.64 -10.82 5.28
N TYR A 190 -11.97 -10.44 6.50
CA TYR A 190 -12.30 -11.40 7.55
C TYR A 190 -13.48 -12.29 7.16
N GLY A 191 -13.35 -13.58 7.44
CA GLY A 191 -14.39 -14.56 7.20
C GLY A 191 -14.57 -14.99 5.72
N ALA A 192 -13.69 -14.55 4.81
CA ALA A 192 -13.71 -14.98 3.41
C ALA A 192 -12.33 -15.54 3.01
N PRO A 193 -12.27 -16.60 2.18
CA PRO A 193 -11.01 -17.24 1.79
C PRO A 193 -10.30 -16.54 0.61
N ALA A 194 -10.85 -15.43 0.11
CA ALA A 194 -10.33 -14.72 -1.06
C ALA A 194 -8.91 -14.23 -0.83
N LEU A 195 -8.03 -14.46 -1.81
CA LEU A 195 -6.66 -13.94 -1.83
C LEU A 195 -6.65 -12.48 -2.23
N ASP A 196 -5.66 -11.73 -1.70
CA ASP A 196 -5.44 -10.33 -2.03
C ASP A 196 -3.94 -10.04 -2.10
N ALA A 197 -3.50 -9.42 -3.19
CA ALA A 197 -2.09 -9.07 -3.38
C ALA A 197 -1.56 -8.07 -2.33
N SER A 198 -2.43 -7.26 -1.71
CA SER A 198 -2.03 -6.36 -0.62
C SER A 198 -1.49 -7.09 0.61
N MET A 199 -1.80 -8.39 0.78
CA MET A 199 -1.23 -9.19 1.86
C MET A 199 0.26 -9.51 1.67
N LEU A 200 0.82 -9.27 0.47
CA LEU A 200 2.27 -9.24 0.26
C LEU A 200 2.97 -8.16 1.10
N LEU A 201 2.24 -7.12 1.53
CA LEU A 201 2.77 -6.07 2.41
C LEU A 201 3.07 -6.58 3.84
N VAL A 202 2.52 -7.72 4.27
CA VAL A 202 2.77 -8.27 5.61
C VAL A 202 4.27 -8.38 5.93
N PRO A 203 5.10 -9.06 5.13
CA PRO A 203 6.55 -9.09 5.35
C PRO A 203 7.25 -7.78 4.98
N LEU A 204 6.71 -6.98 4.07
CA LEU A 204 7.34 -5.74 3.62
C LEU A 204 7.25 -4.64 4.68
N MET A 205 6.15 -4.58 5.40
CA MET A 205 5.94 -3.63 6.52
C MET A 205 6.54 -4.13 7.85
N GLY A 206 7.06 -5.36 7.88
CA GLY A 206 7.67 -5.95 9.08
C GLY A 206 6.66 -6.38 10.15
N PHE A 207 5.43 -6.65 9.74
CA PHE A 207 4.37 -7.15 10.65
C PHE A 207 4.73 -8.53 11.21
N LEU A 208 5.18 -9.42 10.33
CA LEU A 208 5.74 -10.72 10.68
C LEU A 208 7.03 -10.96 9.88
N PRO A 209 7.99 -11.72 10.45
CA PRO A 209 9.22 -12.04 9.73
C PRO A 209 8.94 -12.99 8.57
N GLY A 210 9.77 -12.95 7.52
CA GLY A 210 9.66 -13.84 6.35
C GLY A 210 9.79 -15.34 6.67
N SER A 211 10.30 -15.69 7.86
CA SER A 211 10.37 -17.06 8.37
C SER A 211 9.04 -17.56 8.99
N ASP A 212 8.08 -16.69 9.26
CA ASP A 212 6.77 -17.08 9.80
C ASP A 212 6.01 -17.94 8.78
N ALA A 213 5.42 -19.05 9.24
CA ALA A 213 4.74 -20.00 8.38
C ALA A 213 3.54 -19.40 7.64
N ARG A 214 2.83 -18.44 8.25
CA ARG A 214 1.68 -17.74 7.65
C ARG A 214 2.15 -16.81 6.53
N VAL A 215 3.28 -16.11 6.72
CA VAL A 215 3.88 -15.26 5.68
C VAL A 215 4.28 -16.11 4.48
N GLN A 216 4.97 -17.23 4.72
CA GLN A 216 5.37 -18.15 3.64
C GLN A 216 4.15 -18.71 2.91
N ALA A 217 3.13 -19.18 3.65
CA ALA A 217 1.90 -19.70 3.08
C ALA A 217 1.19 -18.63 2.22
N THR A 218 1.09 -17.39 2.71
CA THR A 218 0.44 -16.28 2.00
C THR A 218 1.17 -15.91 0.73
N VAL A 219 2.49 -15.70 0.79
CA VAL A 219 3.30 -15.32 -0.38
C VAL A 219 3.23 -16.42 -1.45
N LEU A 220 3.32 -17.69 -1.06
CA LEU A 220 3.23 -18.81 -2.00
C LEU A 220 1.81 -18.99 -2.54
N ALA A 221 0.77 -18.84 -1.72
CA ALA A 221 -0.62 -18.89 -2.19
C ALA A 221 -0.92 -17.80 -3.23
N ILE A 222 -0.44 -16.58 -3.01
CA ILE A 222 -0.58 -15.48 -3.98
C ILE A 222 0.22 -15.80 -5.26
N ALA A 223 1.46 -16.25 -5.13
CA ALA A 223 2.33 -16.56 -6.25
C ALA A 223 1.81 -17.71 -7.14
N ASP A 224 1.05 -18.64 -6.57
CA ASP A 224 0.55 -19.82 -7.27
C ASP A 224 -0.95 -19.71 -7.62
N GLY A 225 -1.74 -18.96 -6.82
CA GLY A 225 -3.20 -18.88 -6.94
C GLY A 225 -3.74 -17.54 -7.46
N LEU A 226 -2.97 -16.45 -7.35
CA LEU A 226 -3.41 -15.10 -7.74
C LEU A 226 -2.57 -14.54 -8.89
N THR A 227 -2.16 -15.40 -9.82
CA THR A 227 -1.39 -14.98 -11.00
C THR A 227 -2.04 -15.45 -12.28
N ASP A 228 -1.90 -14.65 -13.32
CA ASP A 228 -2.13 -15.04 -14.71
C ASP A 228 -0.80 -14.97 -15.46
N GLN A 229 -0.38 -16.10 -16.08
CA GLN A 229 0.93 -16.25 -16.71
C GLN A 229 2.09 -15.72 -15.86
N GLY A 230 1.97 -15.81 -14.51
CA GLY A 230 2.99 -15.39 -13.53
C GLY A 230 3.03 -13.89 -13.25
N LEU A 231 2.09 -13.09 -13.75
CA LEU A 231 1.83 -11.71 -13.34
C LEU A 231 0.68 -11.67 -12.34
N VAL A 232 0.72 -10.77 -11.37
CA VAL A 232 -0.16 -10.79 -10.20
C VAL A 232 -1.41 -9.95 -10.45
N LEU A 233 -2.59 -10.52 -10.15
CA LEU A 233 -3.87 -9.82 -10.03
C LEU A 233 -3.95 -9.12 -8.66
N ARG A 234 -4.74 -8.05 -8.54
CA ARG A 234 -5.05 -7.44 -7.23
C ARG A 234 -5.75 -8.44 -6.31
N TYR A 235 -6.79 -9.05 -6.82
CA TYR A 235 -7.65 -10.10 -6.28
C TYR A 235 -8.35 -10.78 -7.46
N ARG A 236 -9.14 -11.80 -7.22
CA ARG A 236 -9.98 -12.38 -8.28
C ARG A 236 -11.30 -11.62 -8.35
N PRO A 237 -11.63 -10.98 -9.50
CA PRO A 237 -12.83 -10.16 -9.63
C PRO A 237 -14.15 -10.91 -9.41
N ASP A 238 -14.17 -12.22 -9.66
CA ASP A 238 -15.33 -13.09 -9.40
C ASP A 238 -15.51 -13.40 -7.90
N GLU A 239 -14.52 -13.15 -7.07
CA GLU A 239 -14.53 -13.31 -5.61
C GLU A 239 -14.78 -11.99 -4.87
N ALA A 240 -14.71 -10.84 -5.55
CA ALA A 240 -14.86 -9.50 -4.97
C ALA A 240 -15.97 -8.72 -5.65
N ASP A 241 -16.90 -8.17 -4.86
CA ASP A 241 -17.97 -7.28 -5.35
C ASP A 241 -17.46 -5.82 -5.34
N ASP A 242 -16.72 -5.45 -6.36
CA ASP A 242 -16.14 -4.10 -6.52
C ASP A 242 -16.86 -3.24 -7.58
N GLY A 243 -17.84 -3.83 -8.27
CA GLY A 243 -18.60 -3.18 -9.34
C GLY A 243 -17.82 -3.07 -10.65
N VAL A 244 -16.65 -3.73 -10.80
CA VAL A 244 -15.88 -3.84 -12.02
C VAL A 244 -16.12 -5.21 -12.67
N SER A 245 -16.24 -5.23 -14.00
CA SER A 245 -16.45 -6.49 -14.75
C SER A 245 -15.14 -7.30 -14.77
N ALA A 246 -15.22 -8.56 -14.35
CA ALA A 246 -14.09 -9.51 -14.31
C ALA A 246 -13.37 -9.70 -15.65
N SER A 247 -13.99 -9.36 -16.78
CA SER A 247 -13.44 -9.54 -18.13
C SER A 247 -12.58 -8.37 -18.62
N GLU A 248 -12.46 -7.28 -17.83
CA GLU A 248 -11.87 -6.02 -18.29
C GLU A 248 -10.60 -5.64 -17.51
N GLU A 249 -10.20 -6.43 -16.51
CA GLU A 249 -9.05 -6.12 -15.66
C GLU A 249 -7.82 -6.94 -16.03
N GLY A 250 -6.69 -6.24 -16.17
CA GLY A 250 -5.36 -6.85 -16.37
C GLY A 250 -4.67 -7.22 -15.06
N THR A 251 -3.42 -7.65 -15.15
CA THR A 251 -2.59 -7.89 -13.96
C THR A 251 -1.94 -6.59 -13.51
N PHE A 252 -1.95 -6.35 -12.20
CA PHE A 252 -1.40 -5.12 -11.62
C PHE A 252 0.13 -5.17 -11.54
N THR A 253 0.77 -4.22 -12.19
CA THR A 253 2.24 -4.14 -12.24
C THR A 253 2.85 -3.97 -10.84
N ILE A 254 2.26 -3.12 -9.99
CA ILE A 254 2.70 -2.93 -8.60
C ILE A 254 2.65 -4.24 -7.81
N CYS A 255 1.58 -5.02 -7.94
CA CYS A 255 1.41 -6.29 -7.21
C CYS A 255 2.48 -7.31 -7.61
N SER A 256 2.83 -7.33 -8.90
CA SER A 256 3.89 -8.20 -9.42
C SER A 256 5.27 -7.84 -8.85
N PHE A 257 5.60 -6.55 -8.69
CA PHE A 257 6.82 -6.11 -8.02
C PHE A 257 6.78 -6.34 -6.50
N TRP A 258 5.63 -6.19 -5.85
CA TRP A 258 5.48 -6.59 -4.42
C TRP A 258 5.75 -8.07 -4.24
N LEU A 259 5.31 -8.92 -5.17
CA LEU A 259 5.62 -10.36 -5.11
C LEU A 259 7.13 -10.62 -5.20
N VAL A 260 7.87 -9.88 -6.03
CA VAL A 260 9.35 -9.97 -6.07
C VAL A 260 9.93 -9.69 -4.67
N SER A 261 9.57 -8.56 -4.07
CA SER A 261 10.03 -8.18 -2.73
C SER A 261 9.65 -9.23 -1.68
N ALA A 262 8.39 -9.70 -1.69
CA ALA A 262 7.92 -10.69 -0.72
C ALA A 262 8.62 -12.06 -0.88
N LEU A 263 8.85 -12.51 -2.13
CA LEU A 263 9.64 -13.71 -2.40
C LEU A 263 11.08 -13.59 -1.87
N ALA A 264 11.71 -12.42 -2.04
CA ALA A 264 13.03 -12.14 -1.48
C ALA A 264 13.01 -12.23 0.06
N ARG A 265 11.99 -11.63 0.70
CA ARG A 265 11.83 -11.65 2.17
C ARG A 265 11.62 -13.06 2.75
N ILE A 266 11.01 -13.98 2.00
CA ILE A 266 10.86 -15.40 2.42
C ILE A 266 12.01 -16.29 1.95
N GLY A 267 13.09 -15.72 1.43
CA GLY A 267 14.30 -16.46 1.01
C GLY A 267 14.17 -17.20 -0.32
N LYS A 268 13.16 -16.91 -1.14
CA LYS A 268 12.98 -17.48 -2.49
C LYS A 268 13.68 -16.65 -3.56
N ILE A 269 14.98 -16.38 -3.38
CA ILE A 269 15.75 -15.39 -4.15
C ILE A 269 15.76 -15.69 -5.64
N ASP A 270 15.96 -16.94 -6.06
CA ASP A 270 16.01 -17.30 -7.48
C ASP A 270 14.65 -17.04 -8.16
N ARG A 271 13.54 -17.36 -7.48
CA ARG A 271 12.18 -17.10 -7.97
C ARG A 271 11.91 -15.60 -8.05
N ALA A 272 12.34 -14.83 -7.04
CA ALA A 272 12.25 -13.38 -7.03
C ALA A 272 13.01 -12.74 -8.19
N ARG A 273 14.26 -13.17 -8.41
CA ARG A 273 15.11 -12.68 -9.51
C ARG A 273 14.50 -12.98 -10.88
N ALA A 274 14.08 -14.22 -11.11
CA ALA A 274 13.47 -14.61 -12.37
C ALA A 274 12.20 -13.79 -12.69
N LEU A 275 11.36 -13.52 -11.66
CA LEU A 275 10.19 -12.68 -11.82
C LEU A 275 10.59 -11.22 -12.10
N PHE A 276 11.57 -10.67 -11.37
CA PHE A 276 12.06 -9.31 -11.57
C PHE A 276 12.60 -9.09 -12.99
N GLU A 277 13.46 -9.98 -13.48
CA GLU A 277 14.03 -9.92 -14.83
C GLU A 277 12.91 -9.96 -15.90
N ARG A 278 11.91 -10.79 -15.68
CA ARG A 278 10.74 -10.85 -16.55
C ARG A 278 9.95 -9.54 -16.53
N LEU A 279 9.71 -8.95 -15.35
CA LEU A 279 8.99 -7.68 -15.24
C LEU A 279 9.76 -6.53 -15.89
N VAL A 280 11.08 -6.49 -15.74
CA VAL A 280 11.93 -5.50 -16.42
C VAL A 280 11.81 -5.59 -17.94
N ALA A 281 11.61 -6.78 -18.50
CA ALA A 281 11.42 -6.97 -19.95
C ALA A 281 10.10 -6.41 -20.50
N PHE A 282 9.11 -6.12 -19.65
CA PHE A 282 7.86 -5.45 -20.05
C PHE A 282 7.98 -3.93 -20.11
N ALA A 283 9.10 -3.33 -19.66
CA ALA A 283 9.28 -1.88 -19.75
C ALA A 283 9.12 -1.39 -21.19
N SER A 284 8.48 -0.22 -21.36
CA SER A 284 8.44 0.44 -22.65
C SER A 284 9.87 0.80 -23.11
N PRO A 285 10.08 1.17 -24.38
CA PRO A 285 11.41 1.62 -24.86
C PRO A 285 12.00 2.82 -24.09
N LEU A 286 11.16 3.55 -23.35
CA LEU A 286 11.55 4.65 -22.46
C LEU A 286 11.76 4.22 -21.01
N GLY A 287 11.65 2.92 -20.69
CA GLY A 287 11.71 2.42 -19.31
C GLY A 287 10.47 2.67 -18.47
N LEU A 288 9.33 3.03 -19.10
CA LEU A 288 8.09 3.37 -18.38
C LEU A 288 7.14 2.18 -18.33
N TYR A 289 6.34 2.14 -17.27
CA TYR A 289 5.29 1.14 -17.03
C TYR A 289 3.93 1.79 -16.90
N ALA A 290 2.91 1.06 -17.36
CA ALA A 290 1.51 1.34 -17.05
C ALA A 290 1.09 0.72 -15.71
N GLU A 291 -0.15 0.97 -15.34
CA GLU A 291 -0.82 0.42 -14.16
C GLU A 291 -0.94 -1.10 -14.25
N GLU A 292 -1.35 -1.60 -15.41
CA GLU A 292 -1.62 -3.00 -15.67
C GLU A 292 -0.87 -3.51 -16.91
N ILE A 293 -0.72 -4.83 -16.97
CA ILE A 293 -0.18 -5.56 -18.12
C ILE A 293 -1.16 -6.67 -18.49
N GLU A 294 -1.51 -6.78 -19.77
CA GLU A 294 -2.22 -7.92 -20.31
C GLU A 294 -1.27 -9.12 -20.45
N PRO A 295 -1.48 -10.21 -19.71
CA PRO A 295 -0.49 -11.30 -19.62
C PRO A 295 -0.21 -11.98 -20.96
N ALA A 296 -1.23 -12.11 -21.81
CA ALA A 296 -1.13 -12.84 -23.07
C ALA A 296 -0.27 -12.13 -24.12
N THR A 297 -0.29 -10.79 -24.13
CA THR A 297 0.38 -9.98 -25.19
C THR A 297 1.51 -9.13 -24.65
N GLY A 298 1.57 -8.89 -23.35
CA GLY A 298 2.48 -7.92 -22.70
C GLY A 298 2.07 -6.47 -22.93
N ARG A 299 0.85 -6.22 -23.44
CA ARG A 299 0.34 -4.87 -23.70
C ARG A 299 0.09 -4.13 -22.39
N HIS A 300 0.49 -2.88 -22.35
CA HIS A 300 0.23 -1.99 -21.22
C HIS A 300 -1.23 -1.52 -21.22
N LEU A 301 -1.87 -1.56 -20.05
CA LEU A 301 -3.26 -1.15 -19.83
C LEU A 301 -3.36 -0.18 -18.65
N GLY A 302 -4.50 0.50 -18.53
CA GLY A 302 -4.73 1.49 -17.47
C GLY A 302 -3.92 2.77 -17.67
N ASN A 303 -3.64 3.45 -16.57
CA ASN A 303 -2.89 4.71 -16.58
C ASN A 303 -1.42 4.51 -16.94
N MET A 304 -0.87 5.35 -17.83
CA MET A 304 0.52 5.30 -18.25
C MET A 304 1.10 6.72 -18.41
N PRO A 305 2.30 7.03 -17.85
CA PRO A 305 3.03 6.20 -16.89
C PRO A 305 2.33 6.15 -15.53
N GLN A 306 2.46 5.02 -14.81
CA GLN A 306 1.88 4.87 -13.47
C GLN A 306 2.96 4.92 -12.39
N ALA A 307 2.83 5.86 -11.46
CA ALA A 307 3.79 6.05 -10.37
C ALA A 307 3.95 4.77 -9.52
N PHE A 308 2.88 4.17 -9.07
CA PHE A 308 2.90 2.97 -8.24
C PHE A 308 3.72 1.82 -8.82
N SER A 309 3.64 1.60 -10.13
CA SER A 309 4.43 0.57 -10.80
C SER A 309 5.93 0.84 -10.65
N HIS A 310 6.35 2.10 -10.81
CA HIS A 310 7.76 2.49 -10.68
C HIS A 310 8.27 2.46 -9.24
N LEU A 311 7.42 2.82 -8.26
CA LEU A 311 7.78 2.76 -6.83
C LEU A 311 8.05 1.33 -6.39
N ALA A 312 7.20 0.40 -6.82
CA ALA A 312 7.37 -1.00 -6.49
C ALA A 312 8.56 -1.62 -7.23
N LEU A 313 8.86 -1.19 -8.46
CA LEU A 313 10.11 -1.55 -9.16
C LEU A 313 11.35 -1.16 -8.35
N ILE A 314 11.40 0.10 -7.88
CA ILE A 314 12.51 0.60 -7.05
C ILE A 314 12.66 -0.25 -5.79
N GLY A 315 11.56 -0.45 -5.06
CA GLY A 315 11.55 -1.28 -3.85
C GLY A 315 12.02 -2.72 -4.11
N ALA A 316 11.52 -3.35 -5.19
CA ALA A 316 11.89 -4.71 -5.57
C ALA A 316 13.38 -4.83 -5.94
N ALA A 317 13.94 -3.86 -6.65
CA ALA A 317 15.37 -3.83 -6.97
C ALA A 317 16.23 -3.76 -5.72
N LEU A 318 15.89 -2.85 -4.78
CA LEU A 318 16.60 -2.68 -3.52
C LEU A 318 16.45 -3.90 -2.59
N ASP A 319 15.29 -4.53 -2.54
CA ASP A 319 15.09 -5.74 -1.73
C ASP A 319 15.89 -6.93 -2.28
N LEU A 320 15.99 -7.08 -3.61
CA LEU A 320 16.84 -8.09 -4.23
C LEU A 320 18.33 -7.83 -3.97
N GLU A 321 18.79 -6.58 -4.07
CA GLU A 321 20.16 -6.22 -3.77
C GLU A 321 20.52 -6.58 -2.32
N ARG A 322 19.69 -6.16 -1.36
CA ARG A 322 19.87 -6.47 0.08
C ARG A 322 19.87 -7.97 0.39
N ALA A 323 19.11 -8.76 -0.38
CA ALA A 323 19.01 -10.20 -0.17
C ALA A 323 20.15 -11.00 -0.80
N THR A 324 20.95 -10.38 -1.69
CA THR A 324 22.04 -11.04 -2.45
C THR A 324 23.44 -10.52 -2.09
N GLY A 325 23.55 -9.37 -1.42
CA GLY A 325 24.82 -8.78 -0.94
C GLY A 325 25.14 -9.23 0.44
#